data_5cf4bcb996ee3ecc93e1f0166c151f05
#
_entry.id   5cf4bcb996ee3ecc93e1f0166c151f05
#
_cell.length_a   1.000
_cell.length_b   1.000
_cell.length_c   1.000
_cell.angle_alpha   90.00
_cell.angle_beta   90.00
_cell.angle_gamma   90.00
#
_symmetry.space_group_name_H-M   'P 1'
#
loop_
_entity.id
_entity.type
_entity.pdbx_description
1 polymer ?
#
loop_
_entity_poly.entity_id
_entity_poly.type
_entity_poly.pdbx_seq_one_letter_code
_entity_poly.pdbx_strand_id
1 'polypeptide(L)'
;NPARTALLLQAEELGIPHAGGLSMLVAQAKRSSEQFTGTAIGDEALARVERAVNQRLRNIILIGMPGSGKSTCGVVAAKLLLKNFFDTDLLIQNREGQRLQQIIDEKGLDYFARAEEEAVLSLDIAGTVIATGGSVVYSPAAMEHLRRMGKVIYLHLEYETMCRRIQNLDSRGVVLQAGYTLQDMYKERLPLYRRYADAVIKCDNNTVEQTAQQIARCAR
;
A
#
# COMPACT_ATOMS: atom_id res chain seq x y z
N ASN A 1 19.57 -3.40 6.50
CA ASN A 1 18.22 -2.94 6.71
C ASN A 1 17.88 -1.82 5.74
N PRO A 2 17.21 -2.06 4.68
CA PRO A 2 15.84 -2.61 4.61
C PRO A 2 15.80 -4.13 4.39
N ALA A 3 14.61 -4.74 4.55
CA ALA A 3 14.40 -6.18 4.35
C ALA A 3 14.66 -6.60 2.88
N ARG A 4 14.44 -5.69 1.93
CA ARG A 4 14.73 -5.84 0.50
C ARG A 4 15.71 -4.73 0.10
N THR A 5 16.97 -5.07 0.00
CA THR A 5 18.02 -4.14 -0.45
C THR A 5 17.92 -3.88 -1.96
N ALA A 6 18.50 -2.79 -2.43
CA ALA A 6 18.56 -2.48 -3.87
C ALA A 6 19.16 -3.65 -4.68
N LEU A 7 20.16 -4.34 -4.14
CA LEU A 7 20.76 -5.51 -4.78
C LEU A 7 19.79 -6.68 -4.93
N LEU A 8 18.96 -6.95 -3.89
CA LEU A 8 17.93 -8.00 -3.96
C LEU A 8 16.85 -7.65 -4.98
N LEU A 9 16.43 -6.39 -5.04
CA LEU A 9 15.48 -5.91 -6.04
C LEU A 9 16.01 -6.05 -7.46
N GLN A 10 17.27 -5.68 -7.68
CA GLN A 10 17.93 -5.84 -8.98
C GLN A 10 18.06 -7.32 -9.40
N ALA A 11 18.41 -8.19 -8.46
CA ALA A 11 18.46 -9.63 -8.73
C ALA A 11 17.07 -10.19 -9.11
N GLU A 12 16.00 -9.73 -8.44
CA GLU A 12 14.64 -10.10 -8.75
C GLU A 12 14.20 -9.63 -10.15
N GLU A 13 14.54 -8.39 -10.52
CA GLU A 13 14.28 -7.83 -11.85
C GLU A 13 14.97 -8.62 -12.98
N LEU A 14 16.17 -9.10 -12.71
CA LEU A 14 16.97 -9.88 -13.67
C LEU A 14 16.65 -11.37 -13.64
N GLY A 15 15.70 -11.81 -12.79
CA GLY A 15 15.37 -13.23 -12.63
C GLY A 15 16.51 -14.07 -12.02
N ILE A 16 17.47 -13.44 -11.34
CA ILE A 16 18.60 -14.13 -10.71
C ILE A 16 18.13 -14.72 -9.37
N PRO A 17 18.36 -16.02 -9.12
CA PRO A 17 18.07 -16.61 -7.82
C PRO A 17 18.80 -15.87 -6.70
N HIS A 18 18.07 -15.42 -5.69
CA HIS A 18 18.62 -14.64 -4.59
C HIS A 18 17.98 -15.03 -3.26
N ALA A 19 18.67 -14.75 -2.16
CA ALA A 19 18.15 -14.95 -0.81
C ALA A 19 18.47 -13.72 0.05
N GLY A 20 17.49 -13.28 0.83
CA GLY A 20 17.68 -12.22 1.83
C GLY A 20 18.36 -12.74 3.09
N GLY A 21 18.90 -11.82 3.91
CA GLY A 21 19.55 -12.17 5.18
C GLY A 21 18.61 -12.70 6.28
N LEU A 22 17.29 -12.71 6.06
CA LEU A 22 16.31 -13.14 7.06
C LEU A 22 16.49 -14.61 7.43
N SER A 23 16.64 -15.50 6.46
CA SER A 23 16.84 -16.94 6.69
C SER A 23 18.10 -17.19 7.54
N MET A 24 19.18 -16.44 7.27
CA MET A 24 20.41 -16.51 8.07
C MET A 24 20.17 -16.04 9.51
N LEU A 25 19.45 -14.93 9.69
CA LEU A 25 19.15 -14.37 11.01
C LEU A 25 18.29 -15.35 11.84
N VAL A 26 17.27 -15.96 11.22
CA VAL A 26 16.40 -16.93 11.87
C VAL A 26 17.19 -18.22 12.20
N ALA A 27 18.10 -18.67 11.33
CA ALA A 27 18.98 -19.80 11.59
C ALA A 27 19.96 -19.53 12.74
N GLN A 28 20.51 -18.32 12.84
CA GLN A 28 21.36 -17.91 13.98
C GLN A 28 20.56 -17.91 15.29
N ALA A 29 19.34 -17.35 15.29
CA ALA A 29 18.48 -17.35 16.47
C ALA A 29 18.13 -18.79 16.92
N LYS A 30 17.85 -19.70 15.96
CA LYS A 30 17.65 -21.13 16.24
C LYS A 30 18.85 -21.72 16.98
N ARG A 31 20.06 -21.59 16.41
CA ARG A 31 21.29 -22.14 17.02
C ARG A 31 21.54 -21.59 18.41
N SER A 32 21.40 -20.28 18.59
CA SER A 32 21.55 -19.67 19.90
C SER A 32 20.54 -20.25 20.91
N SER A 33 19.28 -20.37 20.52
CA SER A 33 18.24 -20.95 21.38
C SER A 33 18.54 -22.41 21.74
N GLU A 34 18.98 -23.24 20.79
CA GLU A 34 19.39 -24.63 21.02
C GLU A 34 20.55 -24.73 22.00
N GLN A 35 21.53 -23.83 21.91
CA GLN A 35 22.66 -23.78 22.82
C GLN A 35 22.25 -23.39 24.27
N PHE A 36 21.33 -22.41 24.38
CA PHE A 36 20.86 -21.97 25.70
C PHE A 36 19.90 -22.94 26.39
N THR A 37 19.05 -23.60 25.62
CA THR A 37 17.99 -24.47 26.16
C THR A 37 18.35 -25.96 26.18
N GLY A 38 19.39 -26.35 25.44
CA GLY A 38 19.75 -27.77 25.23
C GLY A 38 18.72 -28.56 24.43
N THR A 39 17.73 -27.86 23.83
CA THR A 39 16.63 -28.49 23.11
C THR A 39 16.75 -28.24 21.59
N ALA A 40 16.73 -29.31 20.78
CA ALA A 40 16.77 -29.18 19.32
C ALA A 40 15.45 -28.59 18.78
N ILE A 41 15.58 -27.65 17.86
CA ILE A 41 14.45 -26.99 17.17
C ILE A 41 14.35 -27.52 15.74
N GLY A 42 13.23 -28.14 15.39
CA GLY A 42 13.01 -28.71 14.05
C GLY A 42 12.90 -27.62 12.95
N ASP A 43 13.19 -28.02 11.73
CA ASP A 43 13.18 -27.11 10.56
C ASP A 43 11.78 -26.57 10.24
N GLU A 44 10.72 -27.27 10.61
CA GLU A 44 9.34 -26.77 10.51
C GLU A 44 9.10 -25.53 11.39
N ALA A 45 9.68 -25.50 12.58
CA ALA A 45 9.60 -24.34 13.46
C ALA A 45 10.36 -23.16 12.87
N LEU A 46 11.52 -23.39 12.26
CA LEU A 46 12.30 -22.39 11.52
C LEU A 46 11.47 -21.77 10.39
N ALA A 47 10.91 -22.60 9.50
CA ALA A 47 10.09 -22.16 8.38
C ALA A 47 8.84 -21.41 8.84
N ARG A 48 8.24 -21.78 9.99
CA ARG A 48 7.10 -21.09 10.58
C ARG A 48 7.48 -19.70 11.06
N VAL A 49 8.61 -19.55 11.76
CA VAL A 49 9.11 -18.26 12.25
C VAL A 49 9.46 -17.35 11.07
N GLU A 50 10.15 -17.87 10.07
CA GLU A 50 10.52 -17.12 8.87
C GLU A 50 9.28 -16.59 8.13
N ARG A 51 8.26 -17.42 7.92
CA ARG A 51 6.98 -16.99 7.34
C ARG A 51 6.30 -15.92 8.18
N ALA A 52 6.26 -16.08 9.49
CA ALA A 52 5.64 -15.10 10.39
C ALA A 52 6.35 -13.74 10.35
N VAL A 53 7.68 -13.73 10.32
CA VAL A 53 8.47 -12.48 10.21
C VAL A 53 8.26 -11.83 8.84
N ASN A 54 8.32 -12.60 7.76
CA ASN A 54 8.05 -12.09 6.41
C ASN A 54 6.66 -11.46 6.28
N GLN A 55 5.61 -12.13 6.81
CA GLN A 55 4.25 -11.57 6.83
C GLN A 55 4.17 -10.27 7.64
N ARG A 56 4.91 -10.18 8.75
CA ARG A 56 4.94 -8.98 9.59
C ARG A 56 5.63 -7.82 8.89
N LEU A 57 6.69 -8.06 8.14
CA LEU A 57 7.46 -7.05 7.41
C LEU A 57 6.79 -6.61 6.11
N ARG A 58 5.98 -7.44 5.49
CA ARG A 58 5.32 -7.12 4.21
C ARG A 58 4.33 -5.97 4.38
N ASN A 59 4.41 -4.96 3.51
CA ASN A 59 3.44 -3.88 3.47
C ASN A 59 2.13 -4.32 2.79
N ILE A 60 1.07 -3.60 3.11
CA ILE A 60 -0.23 -3.70 2.45
C ILE A 60 -0.53 -2.34 1.83
N ILE A 61 -0.63 -2.28 0.53
CA ILE A 61 -0.89 -1.06 -0.22
C ILE A 61 -2.37 -1.00 -0.60
N LEU A 62 -3.04 0.07 -0.24
CA LEU A 62 -4.45 0.28 -0.55
C LEU A 62 -4.56 1.30 -1.68
N ILE A 63 -5.08 0.85 -2.84
CA ILE A 63 -5.39 1.69 -3.99
C ILE A 63 -6.90 1.71 -4.23
N GLY A 64 -7.39 2.72 -4.94
CA GLY A 64 -8.81 2.84 -5.28
C GLY A 64 -9.28 4.27 -5.44
N MET A 65 -10.51 4.42 -5.89
CA MET A 65 -11.16 5.69 -6.16
C MET A 65 -11.21 6.60 -4.93
N PRO A 66 -11.33 7.93 -5.09
CA PRO A 66 -11.74 8.81 -4.02
C PRO A 66 -13.01 8.29 -3.34
N GLY A 67 -13.12 8.41 -2.02
CA GLY A 67 -14.29 7.90 -1.28
C GLY A 67 -14.32 6.37 -1.07
N SER A 68 -13.34 5.60 -1.57
CA SER A 68 -13.30 4.12 -1.37
C SER A 68 -12.96 3.70 0.07
N GLY A 69 -12.53 4.64 0.92
CA GLY A 69 -12.26 4.37 2.33
C GLY A 69 -10.83 3.91 2.62
N LYS A 70 -9.87 4.12 1.72
CA LYS A 70 -8.46 3.70 1.90
C LYS A 70 -7.88 4.11 3.25
N SER A 71 -7.94 5.39 3.58
CA SER A 71 -7.40 5.90 4.86
C SER A 71 -8.19 5.36 6.06
N THR A 72 -9.52 5.42 6.01
CA THR A 72 -10.37 5.00 7.14
C THR A 72 -10.27 3.50 7.41
N CYS A 73 -10.46 2.67 6.37
CA CYS A 73 -10.34 1.21 6.51
C CYS A 73 -8.90 0.79 6.74
N GLY A 74 -7.93 1.54 6.20
CA GLY A 74 -6.50 1.28 6.36
C GLY A 74 -6.04 1.40 7.82
N VAL A 75 -6.48 2.42 8.54
CA VAL A 75 -6.20 2.58 9.98
C VAL A 75 -6.74 1.38 10.78
N VAL A 76 -7.98 0.97 10.52
CA VAL A 76 -8.61 -0.17 11.22
C VAL A 76 -7.92 -1.48 10.85
N ALA A 77 -7.58 -1.68 9.57
CA ALA A 77 -6.85 -2.85 9.10
C ALA A 77 -5.44 -2.92 9.71
N ALA A 78 -4.74 -1.80 9.82
CA ALA A 78 -3.42 -1.73 10.45
C ALA A 78 -3.49 -2.17 11.91
N LYS A 79 -4.50 -1.74 12.67
CA LYS A 79 -4.75 -2.19 14.04
C LYS A 79 -5.00 -3.70 14.12
N LEU A 80 -5.84 -4.26 13.22
CA LEU A 80 -6.12 -5.70 13.18
C LEU A 80 -4.90 -6.55 12.82
N LEU A 81 -3.99 -6.00 12.01
CA LEU A 81 -2.78 -6.66 11.54
C LEU A 81 -1.56 -6.39 12.43
N LEU A 82 -1.69 -5.57 13.47
CA LEU A 82 -0.57 -5.09 14.31
C LEU A 82 0.54 -4.45 13.46
N LYS A 83 0.15 -3.66 12.46
CA LYS A 83 1.04 -2.92 11.54
C LYS A 83 0.93 -1.42 11.79
N ASN A 84 1.94 -0.69 11.33
CA ASN A 84 1.84 0.77 11.23
C ASN A 84 0.82 1.18 10.16
N PHE A 85 0.36 2.42 10.20
CA PHE A 85 -0.44 3.03 9.14
C PHE A 85 0.29 4.23 8.57
N PHE A 86 0.24 4.38 7.25
CA PHE A 86 0.83 5.49 6.53
C PHE A 86 -0.11 5.97 5.41
N ASP A 87 -0.23 7.28 5.24
CA ASP A 87 -1.06 7.90 4.20
C ASP A 87 -0.19 8.82 3.35
N THR A 88 -0.10 8.54 2.05
CA THR A 88 0.76 9.32 1.13
C THR A 88 0.24 10.72 0.91
N ASP A 89 -1.08 10.94 1.01
CA ASP A 89 -1.69 12.26 0.88
C ASP A 89 -1.23 13.18 2.02
N LEU A 90 -1.13 12.64 3.25
CA LEU A 90 -0.59 13.37 4.40
C LEU A 90 0.91 13.66 4.25
N LEU A 91 1.68 12.74 3.64
CA LEU A 91 3.10 12.99 3.37
C LEU A 91 3.28 14.18 2.42
N ILE A 92 2.49 14.24 1.34
CA ILE A 92 2.53 15.35 0.38
C ILE A 92 2.16 16.66 1.09
N GLN A 93 1.05 16.68 1.84
CA GLN A 93 0.62 17.86 2.59
C GLN A 93 1.69 18.37 3.58
N ASN A 94 2.34 17.45 4.29
CA ASN A 94 3.40 17.80 5.25
C ASN A 94 4.65 18.35 4.56
N ARG A 95 5.03 17.84 3.39
CA ARG A 95 6.17 18.34 2.60
C ARG A 95 5.91 19.73 2.04
N GLU A 96 4.70 19.94 1.52
CA GLU A 96 4.30 21.18 0.87
C GLU A 96 3.82 22.26 1.86
N GLY A 97 3.49 21.89 3.10
CA GLY A 97 2.89 22.78 4.09
C GLY A 97 1.49 23.29 3.73
N GLN A 98 0.82 22.63 2.77
CA GLN A 98 -0.44 23.04 2.18
C GLN A 98 -1.40 21.85 2.03
N ARG A 99 -2.70 22.13 1.92
CA ARG A 99 -3.70 21.11 1.57
C ARG A 99 -3.55 20.70 0.11
N LEU A 100 -3.89 19.44 -0.23
CA LEU A 100 -3.77 18.92 -1.59
C LEU A 100 -4.47 19.80 -2.63
N GLN A 101 -5.68 20.29 -2.32
CA GLN A 101 -6.43 21.15 -3.23
C GLN A 101 -5.69 22.47 -3.50
N GLN A 102 -5.10 23.06 -2.47
CA GLN A 102 -4.31 24.30 -2.64
C GLN A 102 -3.08 24.09 -3.53
N ILE A 103 -2.39 22.95 -3.35
CA ILE A 103 -1.24 22.60 -4.20
C ILE A 103 -1.69 22.49 -5.67
N ILE A 104 -2.83 21.87 -5.93
CA ILE A 104 -3.37 21.70 -7.28
C ILE A 104 -3.78 23.05 -7.86
N ASP A 105 -4.47 23.89 -7.09
CA ASP A 105 -4.97 25.19 -7.54
C ASP A 105 -3.81 26.17 -7.83
N GLU A 106 -2.74 26.15 -7.03
CA GLU A 106 -1.60 27.06 -7.14
C GLU A 106 -0.53 26.56 -8.12
N LYS A 107 -0.24 25.24 -8.13
CA LYS A 107 0.91 24.67 -8.87
C LYS A 107 0.49 23.78 -10.05
N GLY A 108 -0.80 23.46 -10.16
CA GLY A 108 -1.37 22.66 -11.23
C GLY A 108 -1.24 21.14 -11.03
N LEU A 109 -1.94 20.41 -11.91
CA LEU A 109 -2.05 18.94 -11.86
C LEU A 109 -0.73 18.23 -12.13
N ASP A 110 0.06 18.73 -13.07
CA ASP A 110 1.35 18.12 -13.46
C ASP A 110 2.37 18.20 -12.32
N TYR A 111 2.34 19.29 -11.56
CA TYR A 111 3.17 19.41 -10.35
C TYR A 111 2.71 18.42 -9.29
N PHE A 112 1.40 18.34 -9.04
CA PHE A 112 0.83 17.43 -8.06
C PHE A 112 1.15 15.95 -8.40
N ALA A 113 1.03 15.55 -9.67
CA ALA A 113 1.35 14.20 -10.10
C ALA A 113 2.83 13.85 -9.85
N ARG A 114 3.75 14.78 -10.12
CA ARG A 114 5.18 14.59 -9.79
C ARG A 114 5.42 14.50 -8.29
N ALA A 115 4.79 15.36 -7.50
CA ALA A 115 4.90 15.34 -6.05
C ALA A 115 4.37 14.02 -5.45
N GLU A 116 3.27 13.48 -6.00
CA GLU A 116 2.72 12.18 -5.63
C GLU A 116 3.69 11.04 -5.98
N GLU A 117 4.26 11.04 -7.19
CA GLU A 117 5.26 10.07 -7.62
C GLU A 117 6.51 10.11 -6.72
N GLU A 118 7.09 11.29 -6.51
CA GLU A 118 8.27 11.48 -5.65
C GLU A 118 8.00 11.07 -4.20
N ALA A 119 6.82 11.39 -3.67
CA ALA A 119 6.43 10.97 -2.33
C ALA A 119 6.41 9.44 -2.20
N VAL A 120 5.83 8.76 -3.18
CA VAL A 120 5.78 7.29 -3.21
C VAL A 120 7.16 6.68 -3.39
N LEU A 121 7.96 7.17 -4.33
CA LEU A 121 9.32 6.66 -4.60
C LEU A 121 10.27 6.84 -3.41
N SER A 122 10.00 7.82 -2.55
CA SER A 122 10.81 8.06 -1.34
C SER A 122 10.48 7.11 -0.18
N LEU A 123 9.45 6.27 -0.29
CA LEU A 123 9.06 5.38 0.80
C LEU A 123 10.07 4.23 0.94
N ASP A 124 10.59 4.06 2.15
CA ASP A 124 11.41 2.92 2.57
C ASP A 124 10.91 2.45 3.95
N ILE A 125 9.70 1.89 3.96
CA ILE A 125 9.01 1.44 5.17
C ILE A 125 8.55 0.00 5.04
N ALA A 126 8.49 -0.71 6.16
CA ALA A 126 8.07 -2.10 6.22
C ALA A 126 7.00 -2.30 7.32
N GLY A 127 6.24 -3.37 7.22
CA GLY A 127 5.23 -3.73 8.22
C GLY A 127 4.08 -2.71 8.34
N THR A 128 3.74 -2.05 7.25
CA THR A 128 2.84 -0.89 7.23
C THR A 128 1.66 -1.14 6.29
N VAL A 129 0.49 -0.64 6.67
CA VAL A 129 -0.64 -0.46 5.75
C VAL A 129 -0.52 0.95 5.17
N ILE A 130 -0.36 1.04 3.85
CA ILE A 130 -0.15 2.29 3.11
C ILE A 130 -1.42 2.63 2.35
N ALA A 131 -2.06 3.75 2.68
CA ALA A 131 -3.12 4.33 1.87
C ALA A 131 -2.50 5.31 0.86
N THR A 132 -2.87 5.19 -0.41
CA THR A 132 -2.34 6.03 -1.49
C THR A 132 -3.36 7.06 -1.96
N GLY A 133 -2.88 8.11 -2.61
CA GLY A 133 -3.73 8.98 -3.42
C GLY A 133 -4.44 8.22 -4.54
N GLY A 134 -5.54 8.77 -5.03
CA GLY A 134 -6.33 8.12 -6.10
C GLY A 134 -5.66 8.18 -7.47
N SER A 135 -4.74 9.10 -7.69
CA SER A 135 -4.03 9.32 -8.96
C SER A 135 -2.74 8.53 -9.10
N VAL A 136 -2.27 7.90 -8.03
CA VAL A 136 -1.00 7.12 -8.02
C VAL A 136 -0.90 6.10 -9.17
N VAL A 137 -2.04 5.56 -9.62
CA VAL A 137 -2.10 4.55 -10.70
C VAL A 137 -1.73 5.09 -12.07
N TYR A 138 -1.63 6.41 -12.23
CA TYR A 138 -1.12 7.04 -13.44
C TYR A 138 0.41 7.00 -13.56
N SER A 139 1.12 6.81 -12.43
CA SER A 139 2.57 6.66 -12.44
C SER A 139 2.97 5.18 -12.44
N PRO A 140 3.47 4.63 -13.57
CA PRO A 140 4.00 3.26 -13.59
C PRO A 140 5.16 3.06 -12.63
N ALA A 141 6.02 4.07 -12.48
CA ALA A 141 7.18 4.00 -11.59
C ALA A 141 6.75 3.87 -10.11
N ALA A 142 5.78 4.71 -9.67
CA ALA A 142 5.23 4.65 -8.32
C ALA A 142 4.55 3.29 -8.07
N MET A 143 3.74 2.80 -9.00
CA MET A 143 3.05 1.52 -8.85
C MET A 143 4.02 0.33 -8.82
N GLU A 144 5.06 0.35 -9.62
CA GLU A 144 6.10 -0.69 -9.58
C GLU A 144 6.85 -0.68 -8.25
N HIS A 145 7.22 0.50 -7.74
CA HIS A 145 7.82 0.64 -6.42
C HIS A 145 6.91 0.08 -5.32
N LEU A 146 5.63 0.44 -5.30
CA LEU A 146 4.65 -0.06 -4.33
C LEU A 146 4.49 -1.58 -4.41
N ARG A 147 4.44 -2.17 -5.60
CA ARG A 147 4.34 -3.63 -5.78
C ARG A 147 5.56 -4.37 -5.22
N ARG A 148 6.75 -3.79 -5.34
CA ARG A 148 7.98 -4.33 -4.71
C ARG A 148 7.93 -4.24 -3.19
N MET A 149 7.33 -3.18 -2.66
CA MET A 149 7.22 -2.99 -1.21
C MET A 149 6.22 -3.93 -0.53
N GLY A 150 5.17 -4.38 -1.22
CA GLY A 150 4.13 -5.18 -0.59
C GLY A 150 3.02 -5.67 -1.49
N LYS A 151 1.92 -6.06 -0.88
CA LYS A 151 0.73 -6.55 -1.57
C LYS A 151 -0.23 -5.40 -1.86
N VAL A 152 -0.62 -5.24 -3.11
CA VAL A 152 -1.54 -4.19 -3.56
C VAL A 152 -2.97 -4.69 -3.51
N ILE A 153 -3.82 -4.02 -2.75
CA ILE A 153 -5.25 -4.32 -2.60
C ILE A 153 -6.07 -3.16 -3.15
N TYR A 154 -6.88 -3.45 -4.14
CA TYR A 154 -7.81 -2.49 -4.72
C TYR A 154 -9.14 -2.47 -3.96
N LEU A 155 -9.48 -1.33 -3.35
CA LEU A 155 -10.79 -1.07 -2.75
C LEU A 155 -11.74 -0.56 -3.83
N HIS A 156 -12.50 -1.47 -4.42
CA HIS A 156 -13.42 -1.18 -5.52
C HIS A 156 -14.72 -0.58 -5.00
N LEU A 157 -15.18 0.47 -5.68
CA LEU A 157 -16.54 1.03 -5.58
C LEU A 157 -17.18 1.08 -6.95
N GLU A 158 -18.47 0.83 -7.02
CA GLU A 158 -19.28 1.16 -8.18
C GLU A 158 -19.43 2.69 -8.34
N TYR A 159 -19.61 3.14 -9.55
CA TYR A 159 -19.62 4.57 -9.88
C TYR A 159 -20.64 5.38 -9.06
N GLU A 160 -21.87 4.90 -8.94
CA GLU A 160 -22.94 5.55 -8.19
C GLU A 160 -22.61 5.68 -6.70
N THR A 161 -22.01 4.66 -6.13
CA THR A 161 -21.57 4.69 -4.72
C THR A 161 -20.41 5.67 -4.53
N MET A 162 -19.47 5.71 -5.46
CA MET A 162 -18.38 6.69 -5.45
C MET A 162 -18.94 8.12 -5.47
N CYS A 163 -19.82 8.44 -6.43
CA CYS A 163 -20.42 9.77 -6.55
C CYS A 163 -21.14 10.19 -5.26
N ARG A 164 -21.94 9.30 -4.69
CA ARG A 164 -22.67 9.55 -3.44
C ARG A 164 -21.71 9.83 -2.26
N ARG A 165 -20.60 9.10 -2.17
CA ARG A 165 -19.61 9.29 -1.10
C ARG A 165 -18.78 10.56 -1.29
N ILE A 166 -18.49 10.96 -2.52
CA ILE A 166 -17.74 12.19 -2.83
C ILE A 166 -18.58 13.43 -2.52
N GLN A 167 -19.88 13.43 -2.83
CA GLN A 167 -20.78 14.55 -2.52
C GLN A 167 -20.86 14.86 -1.01
N ASN A 168 -20.66 13.86 -0.16
CA ASN A 168 -20.61 13.99 1.29
C ASN A 168 -19.22 14.36 1.85
N LEU A 169 -18.23 14.47 1.00
CA LEU A 169 -16.84 14.77 1.37
C LEU A 169 -16.52 16.19 0.88
N ASP A 170 -16.98 17.21 1.61
CA ASP A 170 -16.53 18.58 1.38
C ASP A 170 -15.00 18.62 1.28
N SER A 171 -14.50 19.06 0.10
CA SER A 171 -13.12 19.50 -0.14
C SER A 171 -11.96 18.48 -0.08
N ARG A 172 -12.13 17.20 -0.23
CA ARG A 172 -10.98 16.32 -0.50
C ARG A 172 -10.70 16.33 -1.99
N GLY A 173 -9.66 17.09 -2.41
CA GLY A 173 -9.22 17.31 -3.77
C GLY A 173 -9.41 16.12 -4.71
N VAL A 174 -10.56 16.06 -5.38
CA VAL A 174 -10.71 15.19 -6.54
C VAL A 174 -10.02 15.89 -7.67
N VAL A 175 -8.82 15.43 -8.01
CA VAL A 175 -8.03 15.95 -9.11
C VAL A 175 -8.75 15.68 -10.43
N LEU A 176 -9.43 16.68 -10.97
CA LEU A 176 -10.07 16.63 -12.29
C LEU A 176 -9.47 17.72 -13.17
N GLN A 177 -9.12 17.38 -14.39
CA GLN A 177 -8.75 18.35 -15.42
C GLN A 177 -9.98 19.18 -15.84
N ALA A 178 -9.77 20.40 -16.31
CA ALA A 178 -10.84 21.24 -16.83
C ALA A 178 -11.60 20.51 -17.96
N GLY A 179 -12.92 20.40 -17.83
CA GLY A 179 -13.78 19.68 -18.78
C GLY A 179 -13.85 18.15 -18.58
N TYR A 180 -13.15 17.60 -17.58
CA TYR A 180 -13.13 16.17 -17.29
C TYR A 180 -14.17 15.83 -16.22
N THR A 181 -15.00 14.84 -16.49
CA THR A 181 -16.08 14.45 -15.57
C THR A 181 -15.62 13.36 -14.59
N LEU A 182 -16.34 13.20 -13.48
CA LEU A 182 -16.14 12.06 -12.56
C LEU A 182 -16.30 10.71 -13.26
N GLN A 183 -17.15 10.64 -14.29
CA GLN A 183 -17.36 9.42 -15.07
C GLN A 183 -16.16 9.09 -15.96
N ASP A 184 -15.53 10.11 -16.54
CA ASP A 184 -14.31 9.92 -17.35
C ASP A 184 -13.16 9.45 -16.47
N MET A 185 -12.95 10.08 -15.31
CA MET A 185 -11.98 9.65 -14.31
C MET A 185 -12.23 8.20 -13.88
N TYR A 186 -13.47 7.83 -13.63
CA TYR A 186 -13.82 6.47 -13.23
C TYR A 186 -13.49 5.45 -14.31
N LYS A 187 -13.90 5.72 -15.57
CA LYS A 187 -13.64 4.84 -16.73
C LYS A 187 -12.15 4.65 -16.98
N GLU A 188 -11.37 5.71 -16.83
CA GLU A 188 -9.93 5.69 -17.09
C GLU A 188 -9.16 4.96 -15.98
N ARG A 189 -9.45 5.25 -14.70
CA ARG A 189 -8.70 4.66 -13.57
C ARG A 189 -9.08 3.21 -13.27
N LEU A 190 -10.31 2.80 -13.57
CA LEU A 190 -10.80 1.45 -13.26
C LEU A 190 -9.91 0.33 -13.83
N PRO A 191 -9.53 0.34 -15.14
CA PRO A 191 -8.63 -0.67 -15.68
C PRO A 191 -7.23 -0.61 -15.06
N LEU A 192 -6.73 0.57 -14.69
CA LEU A 192 -5.42 0.74 -14.07
C LEU A 192 -5.40 0.13 -12.66
N TYR A 193 -6.41 0.39 -11.83
CA TYR A 193 -6.51 -0.27 -10.52
C TYR A 193 -6.54 -1.80 -10.65
N ARG A 194 -7.30 -2.33 -11.59
CA ARG A 194 -7.38 -3.78 -11.84
C ARG A 194 -6.06 -4.36 -12.30
N ARG A 195 -5.31 -3.63 -13.13
CA ARG A 195 -3.99 -4.04 -13.64
C ARG A 195 -2.96 -4.21 -12.54
N TYR A 196 -2.94 -3.30 -11.55
CA TYR A 196 -1.92 -3.29 -10.52
C TYR A 196 -2.29 -4.08 -9.26
N ALA A 197 -3.54 -4.47 -9.09
CA ALA A 197 -4.03 -5.10 -7.88
C ALA A 197 -3.68 -6.60 -7.81
N ASP A 198 -3.17 -7.03 -6.67
CA ASP A 198 -3.02 -8.47 -6.32
C ASP A 198 -4.34 -9.04 -5.77
N ALA A 199 -5.20 -8.18 -5.21
CA ALA A 199 -6.53 -8.54 -4.71
C ALA A 199 -7.52 -7.38 -4.85
N VAL A 200 -8.80 -7.71 -5.02
CA VAL A 200 -9.88 -6.71 -5.14
C VAL A 200 -10.91 -6.97 -4.05
N ILE A 201 -11.29 -5.90 -3.33
CA ILE A 201 -12.34 -5.91 -2.31
C ILE A 201 -13.48 -4.99 -2.76
N LYS A 202 -14.70 -5.51 -2.90
CA LYS A 202 -15.89 -4.70 -3.18
C LYS A 202 -16.36 -4.03 -1.90
N CYS A 203 -16.45 -2.69 -1.91
CA CYS A 203 -16.70 -1.88 -0.71
C CYS A 203 -18.07 -1.18 -0.69
N ASP A 204 -18.93 -1.46 -1.67
CA ASP A 204 -20.20 -0.75 -1.83
C ASP A 204 -21.13 -0.90 -0.63
N ASN A 205 -21.30 -2.13 -0.15
CA ASN A 205 -22.22 -2.50 0.92
C ASN A 205 -21.51 -2.89 2.23
N ASN A 206 -20.19 -2.70 2.30
CA ASN A 206 -19.41 -3.05 3.47
C ASN A 206 -19.34 -1.87 4.47
N THR A 207 -19.36 -2.19 5.75
CA THR A 207 -18.92 -1.26 6.79
C THR A 207 -17.39 -1.11 6.76
N VAL A 208 -16.88 -0.12 7.50
CA VAL A 208 -15.43 0.09 7.65
C VAL A 208 -14.76 -1.16 8.25
N GLU A 209 -15.39 -1.74 9.27
CA GLU A 209 -14.91 -2.94 9.97
C GLU A 209 -14.89 -4.16 9.06
N GLN A 210 -15.95 -4.36 8.26
CA GLN A 210 -16.03 -5.46 7.31
C GLN A 210 -14.95 -5.35 6.23
N THR A 211 -14.74 -4.14 5.69
CA THR A 211 -13.69 -3.88 4.71
C THR A 211 -12.31 -4.11 5.33
N ALA A 212 -12.06 -3.62 6.55
CA ALA A 212 -10.80 -3.82 7.25
C ALA A 212 -10.51 -5.30 7.54
N GLN A 213 -11.54 -6.09 7.90
CA GLN A 213 -11.40 -7.53 8.07
C GLN A 213 -11.06 -8.25 6.76
N GLN A 214 -11.68 -7.82 5.63
CA GLN A 214 -11.34 -8.38 4.31
C GLN A 214 -9.90 -8.02 3.91
N ILE A 215 -9.45 -6.78 4.15
CA ILE A 215 -8.04 -6.40 3.97
C ILE A 215 -7.13 -7.31 4.79
N ALA A 216 -7.45 -7.53 6.07
CA ALA A 216 -6.66 -8.38 6.95
C ALA A 216 -6.62 -9.86 6.49
N ARG A 217 -7.70 -10.38 5.91
CA ARG A 217 -7.73 -11.72 5.30
C ARG A 217 -6.86 -11.78 4.03
N CYS A 218 -6.95 -10.79 3.15
CA CYS A 218 -6.13 -10.69 1.95
C CYS A 218 -4.64 -10.51 2.26
N ALA A 219 -4.28 -9.97 3.42
CA ALA A 219 -2.91 -9.73 3.84
C ALA A 219 -2.15 -11.02 4.26
N ARG A 220 -2.87 -12.08 4.55
CA ARG A 220 -2.33 -13.40 4.90
C ARG A 220 -2.00 -14.21 3.65
#